data_c305fc9467e9b8af99c8803b3ee26157
#
_entry.id   c305fc9467e9b8af99c8803b3ee26157
#
_cell.length_a   1.000
_cell.length_b   1.000
_cell.length_c   1.000
_cell.angle_alpha   90.00
_cell.angle_beta   90.00
_cell.angle_gamma   90.00
#
_symmetry.space_group_name_H-M   'P 1'
#
loop_
_entity.id
_entity.type
_entity.pdbx_description
1 polymer ?
#
loop_
_entity_poly.entity_id
_entity_poly.type
_entity_poly.pdbx_seq_one_letter_code
_entity_poly.pdbx_strand_id
1 'polypeptide(L)'
;MNPQQPDTVASLRDEARELLRRLTGAPEADFHDGQYEAIHALVADRARTLVVQRTGWGKSAVYFISSLLLRARGTGPALIISPLLSLMRDQVAAASRAGVRAAMVNSANVTEWGRIREQVEADELDVLLVGPERLNNPAFREQWLPFLMPRLGLLVIDEAHCISDWGHDFRPDYRRIGALISSLPAGVPVLATTATANDRVSRDIAEQLSAAATAPVHVIRGPLSRTSLRLGV
;
A
#
# COMPACT_ATOMS: atom_id res chain seq x y z
N MET A 1 -2.73 11.30 -48.58
CA MET A 1 -1.64 10.92 -47.63
C MET A 1 -1.94 11.60 -46.30
N ASN A 2 -2.55 10.84 -45.38
CA ASN A 2 -2.95 11.36 -44.10
C ASN A 2 -1.82 10.99 -43.11
N PRO A 3 -1.15 11.95 -42.44
CA PRO A 3 -0.13 11.61 -41.46
C PRO A 3 -0.83 11.01 -40.25
N GLN A 4 -0.58 9.71 -40.01
CA GLN A 4 -0.91 9.05 -38.75
C GLN A 4 -0.26 9.84 -37.61
N GLN A 5 -1.09 10.44 -36.75
CA GLN A 5 -0.66 10.90 -35.44
C GLN A 5 -0.07 9.70 -34.71
N PRO A 6 1.14 9.78 -34.16
CA PRO A 6 1.66 8.76 -33.28
C PRO A 6 0.74 8.69 -32.06
N ASP A 7 0.20 7.50 -31.78
CA ASP A 7 -0.47 7.20 -30.52
C ASP A 7 0.50 7.58 -29.39
N THR A 8 0.24 8.71 -28.76
CA THR A 8 1.04 9.19 -27.63
C THR A 8 0.78 8.21 -26.49
N VAL A 9 1.69 7.30 -26.25
CA VAL A 9 1.63 6.42 -25.08
C VAL A 9 1.55 7.32 -23.84
N ALA A 10 0.46 7.21 -23.10
CA ALA A 10 0.25 8.01 -21.90
C ALA A 10 1.44 7.81 -20.93
N SER A 11 1.95 8.91 -20.39
CA SER A 11 3.03 8.82 -19.42
C SER A 11 2.52 8.15 -18.13
N LEU A 12 3.39 7.51 -17.36
CA LEU A 12 3.05 6.95 -16.05
C LEU A 12 2.34 7.98 -15.17
N ARG A 13 2.72 9.26 -15.29
CA ARG A 13 2.10 10.36 -14.54
C ARG A 13 0.66 10.61 -14.97
N ASP A 14 0.38 10.53 -16.24
CA ASP A 14 -0.97 10.75 -16.78
C ASP A 14 -1.89 9.58 -16.44
N GLU A 15 -1.41 8.33 -16.56
CA GLU A 15 -2.13 7.15 -16.09
C GLU A 15 -2.47 7.25 -14.59
N ALA A 16 -1.48 7.60 -13.77
CA ALA A 16 -1.64 7.76 -12.33
C ALA A 16 -2.63 8.88 -11.97
N ARG A 17 -2.59 10.01 -12.69
CA ARG A 17 -3.50 11.14 -12.48
C ARG A 17 -4.95 10.76 -12.83
N GLU A 18 -5.16 10.02 -13.90
CA GLU A 18 -6.49 9.54 -14.26
C GLU A 18 -7.07 8.61 -13.17
N LEU A 19 -6.25 7.72 -12.64
CA LEU A 19 -6.64 6.87 -11.51
C LEU A 19 -6.93 7.67 -10.24
N LEU A 20 -6.17 8.74 -9.96
CA LEU A 20 -6.42 9.64 -8.84
C LEU A 20 -7.79 10.31 -8.95
N ARG A 21 -8.12 10.83 -10.12
CA ARG A 21 -9.42 11.46 -10.40
C ARG A 21 -10.58 10.50 -10.22
N ARG A 22 -10.43 9.27 -10.69
CA ARG A 22 -11.42 8.21 -10.48
C ARG A 22 -11.58 7.85 -9.00
N LEU A 23 -10.48 7.70 -8.25
CA LEU A 23 -10.50 7.36 -6.83
C LEU A 23 -11.12 8.46 -5.96
N THR A 24 -10.87 9.72 -6.30
CA THR A 24 -11.38 10.87 -5.55
C THR A 24 -12.77 11.30 -6.00
N GLY A 25 -13.20 10.92 -7.20
CA GLY A 25 -14.41 11.43 -7.85
C GLY A 25 -14.30 12.92 -8.24
N ALA A 26 -13.10 13.48 -8.26
CA ALA A 26 -12.82 14.88 -8.55
C ALA A 26 -12.06 15.01 -9.90
N PRO A 27 -12.71 15.48 -10.97
CA PRO A 27 -12.09 15.56 -12.30
C PRO A 27 -10.83 16.42 -12.37
N GLU A 28 -10.73 17.41 -11.49
CA GLU A 28 -9.59 18.33 -11.42
C GLU A 28 -8.54 17.92 -10.38
N ALA A 29 -8.68 16.74 -9.78
CA ALA A 29 -7.71 16.28 -8.77
C ALA A 29 -6.31 16.15 -9.37
N ASP A 30 -5.32 16.64 -8.64
CA ASP A 30 -3.91 16.44 -8.93
C ASP A 30 -3.16 16.02 -7.65
N PHE A 31 -1.94 15.56 -7.81
CA PHE A 31 -1.14 15.01 -6.74
C PHE A 31 -0.72 16.09 -5.73
N HIS A 32 -0.78 15.75 -4.47
CA HIS A 32 -0.05 16.48 -3.44
C HIS A 32 1.46 16.21 -3.56
N ASP A 33 2.27 17.14 -3.04
CA ASP A 33 3.73 17.02 -3.04
C ASP A 33 4.17 15.64 -2.50
N GLY A 34 5.00 14.95 -3.25
CA GLY A 34 5.52 13.61 -2.93
C GLY A 34 4.62 12.43 -3.31
N GLN A 35 3.32 12.63 -3.63
CA GLN A 35 2.44 11.51 -3.99
C GLN A 35 2.87 10.82 -5.28
N TYR A 36 3.11 11.59 -6.34
CA TYR A 36 3.56 11.01 -7.60
C TYR A 36 4.97 10.41 -7.48
N GLU A 37 5.84 11.04 -6.73
CA GLU A 37 7.18 10.50 -6.43
C GLU A 37 7.10 9.11 -5.78
N ALA A 38 6.20 8.94 -4.79
CA ALA A 38 5.98 7.63 -4.18
C ALA A 38 5.44 6.61 -5.18
N ILE A 39 4.47 6.99 -6.02
CA ILE A 39 3.90 6.11 -7.05
C ILE A 39 4.99 5.72 -8.06
N HIS A 40 5.81 6.66 -8.52
CA HIS A 40 6.89 6.41 -9.46
C HIS A 40 7.91 5.42 -8.89
N ALA A 41 8.37 5.66 -7.66
CA ALA A 41 9.32 4.78 -6.98
C ALA A 41 8.79 3.33 -6.87
N LEU A 42 7.50 3.16 -6.58
CA LEU A 42 6.88 1.83 -6.47
C LEU A 42 6.68 1.16 -7.83
N VAL A 43 6.24 1.90 -8.84
CA VAL A 43 5.79 1.31 -10.11
C VAL A 43 6.94 1.21 -11.11
N ALA A 44 7.73 2.27 -11.28
CA ALA A 44 8.84 2.30 -12.23
C ALA A 44 10.11 1.68 -11.64
N ASP A 45 10.50 2.10 -10.42
CA ASP A 45 11.77 1.70 -9.83
C ASP A 45 11.66 0.40 -9.02
N ARG A 46 10.43 -0.10 -8.76
CA ARG A 46 10.16 -1.26 -7.89
C ARG A 46 10.81 -1.12 -6.52
N ALA A 47 10.90 0.12 -6.03
CA ALA A 47 11.61 0.46 -4.83
C ALA A 47 10.85 0.10 -3.56
N ARG A 48 11.57 0.02 -2.44
CA ARG A 48 11.01 0.05 -1.10
C ARG A 48 10.90 1.50 -0.67
N THR A 49 9.71 1.93 -0.28
CA THR A 49 9.38 3.33 -0.03
C THR A 49 8.75 3.51 1.35
N LEU A 50 9.25 4.46 2.11
CA LEU A 50 8.65 4.92 3.36
C LEU A 50 8.03 6.31 3.14
N VAL A 51 6.73 6.43 3.37
CA VAL A 51 5.99 7.69 3.30
C VAL A 51 5.58 8.13 4.70
N VAL A 52 6.17 9.21 5.17
CA VAL A 52 5.85 9.84 6.46
C VAL A 52 5.08 11.13 6.18
N GLN A 53 3.75 11.06 6.28
CA GLN A 53 2.86 12.16 5.91
C GLN A 53 1.64 12.21 6.83
N ARG A 54 1.20 13.43 7.16
CA ARG A 54 0.02 13.66 8.01
C ARG A 54 -1.23 12.90 7.55
N THR A 55 -2.16 12.67 8.47
CA THR A 55 -3.50 12.15 8.13
C THR A 55 -4.20 13.10 7.16
N GLY A 56 -4.90 12.55 6.16
CA GLY A 56 -5.60 13.31 5.13
C GLY A 56 -4.72 13.76 3.94
N TRP A 57 -3.43 13.43 3.91
CA TRP A 57 -2.58 13.69 2.76
C TRP A 57 -2.89 12.79 1.54
N GLY A 58 -3.58 11.70 1.75
CA GLY A 58 -3.95 10.78 0.68
C GLY A 58 -3.00 9.59 0.52
N LYS A 59 -2.44 9.08 1.62
CA LYS A 59 -1.61 7.85 1.62
C LYS A 59 -2.31 6.67 0.94
N SER A 60 -3.63 6.54 1.14
CA SER A 60 -4.43 5.48 0.51
C SER A 60 -4.49 5.59 -1.02
N ALA A 61 -4.52 6.79 -1.57
CA ALA A 61 -4.46 6.97 -3.03
C ALA A 61 -3.15 6.42 -3.60
N VAL A 62 -2.02 6.63 -2.92
CA VAL A 62 -0.72 6.12 -3.37
C VAL A 62 -0.76 4.61 -3.53
N TYR A 63 -1.21 3.85 -2.53
CA TYR A 63 -1.18 2.40 -2.64
C TYR A 63 -2.25 1.84 -3.58
N PHE A 64 -3.45 2.43 -3.68
CA PHE A 64 -4.45 1.96 -4.65
C PHE A 64 -4.02 2.24 -6.09
N ILE A 65 -3.51 3.44 -6.38
CA ILE A 65 -3.01 3.79 -7.72
C ILE A 65 -1.85 2.89 -8.09
N SER A 66 -0.87 2.71 -7.21
CA SER A 66 0.28 1.84 -7.45
C SER A 66 -0.15 0.39 -7.69
N SER A 67 -1.13 -0.11 -6.91
CA SER A 67 -1.68 -1.46 -7.12
C SER A 67 -2.27 -1.63 -8.50
N LEU A 68 -3.14 -0.71 -8.95
CA LEU A 68 -3.77 -0.76 -10.27
C LEU A 68 -2.76 -0.65 -11.40
N LEU A 69 -1.78 0.25 -11.27
CA LEU A 69 -0.73 0.41 -12.27
C LEU A 69 0.16 -0.83 -12.40
N LEU A 70 0.47 -1.46 -11.27
CA LEU A 70 1.22 -2.71 -11.25
C LEU A 70 0.42 -3.87 -11.84
N ARG A 71 -0.88 -3.96 -11.51
CA ARG A 71 -1.82 -4.92 -12.12
C ARG A 71 -1.89 -4.76 -13.63
N ALA A 72 -2.02 -3.54 -14.13
CA ALA A 72 -2.02 -3.26 -15.57
C ALA A 72 -0.71 -3.68 -16.26
N ARG A 73 0.38 -3.80 -15.50
CA ARG A 73 1.70 -4.26 -15.96
C ARG A 73 1.93 -5.76 -15.72
N GLY A 74 0.87 -6.51 -15.42
CA GLY A 74 0.88 -7.98 -15.32
C GLY A 74 1.36 -8.53 -13.97
N THR A 75 1.41 -7.73 -12.91
CA THR A 75 1.70 -8.26 -11.58
C THR A 75 0.44 -8.82 -10.91
N GLY A 76 0.61 -9.62 -9.87
CA GLY A 76 -0.49 -10.10 -9.04
C GLY A 76 -1.05 -9.02 -8.09
N PRO A 77 -1.91 -9.40 -7.15
CA PRO A 77 -2.59 -8.47 -6.25
C PRO A 77 -1.63 -7.79 -5.27
N ALA A 78 -2.06 -6.66 -4.71
CA ALA A 78 -1.40 -6.04 -3.58
C ALA A 78 -1.90 -6.64 -2.26
N LEU A 79 -0.99 -6.84 -1.29
CA LEU A 79 -1.32 -7.16 0.10
C LEU A 79 -1.14 -5.91 0.95
N ILE A 80 -2.21 -5.45 1.59
CA ILE A 80 -2.18 -4.31 2.51
C ILE A 80 -2.37 -4.80 3.93
N ILE A 81 -1.41 -4.53 4.80
CA ILE A 81 -1.48 -4.81 6.23
C ILE A 81 -1.86 -3.51 6.94
N SER A 82 -3.04 -3.50 7.57
CA SER A 82 -3.55 -2.31 8.29
C SER A 82 -4.13 -2.71 9.66
N PRO A 83 -3.87 -1.94 10.73
CA PRO A 83 -4.24 -2.34 12.09
C PRO A 83 -5.68 -2.01 12.48
N LEU A 84 -6.40 -1.25 11.67
CA LEU A 84 -7.72 -0.72 12.01
C LEU A 84 -8.83 -1.29 11.12
N LEU A 85 -9.68 -2.15 11.69
CA LEU A 85 -10.80 -2.79 10.98
C LEU A 85 -11.79 -1.79 10.36
N SER A 86 -12.11 -0.71 11.07
CA SER A 86 -13.02 0.34 10.57
C SER A 86 -12.42 1.02 9.34
N LEU A 87 -11.15 1.40 9.43
CA LEU A 87 -10.43 2.00 8.32
C LEU A 87 -10.32 1.06 7.11
N MET A 88 -10.10 -0.22 7.34
CA MET A 88 -10.09 -1.24 6.26
C MET A 88 -11.43 -1.30 5.53
N ARG A 89 -12.57 -1.24 6.23
CA ARG A 89 -13.90 -1.23 5.61
C ARG A 89 -14.10 -0.01 4.73
N ASP A 90 -13.74 1.16 5.23
CA ASP A 90 -13.83 2.41 4.49
C ASP A 90 -12.93 2.41 3.26
N GLN A 91 -11.73 1.84 3.39
CA GLN A 91 -10.78 1.68 2.29
C GLN A 91 -11.31 0.74 1.20
N VAL A 92 -11.87 -0.42 1.58
CA VAL A 92 -12.49 -1.36 0.62
C VAL A 92 -13.67 -0.70 -0.08
N ALA A 93 -14.54 0.00 0.65
CA ALA A 93 -15.68 0.70 0.07
C ALA A 93 -15.26 1.81 -0.88
N ALA A 94 -14.23 2.57 -0.54
CA ALA A 94 -13.67 3.61 -1.41
C ALA A 94 -13.04 3.01 -2.67
N ALA A 95 -12.24 1.96 -2.51
CA ALA A 95 -11.62 1.23 -3.61
C ALA A 95 -12.65 0.66 -4.59
N SER A 96 -13.72 0.03 -4.06
CA SER A 96 -14.79 -0.56 -4.88
C SER A 96 -15.55 0.50 -5.69
N ARG A 97 -15.81 1.67 -5.12
CA ARG A 97 -16.43 2.79 -5.87
C ARG A 97 -15.55 3.27 -7.03
N ALA A 98 -14.24 3.15 -6.89
CA ALA A 98 -13.27 3.49 -7.94
C ALA A 98 -13.00 2.35 -8.95
N GLY A 99 -13.71 1.22 -8.81
CA GLY A 99 -13.56 0.06 -9.68
C GLY A 99 -12.38 -0.85 -9.30
N VAL A 100 -11.78 -0.68 -8.12
CA VAL A 100 -10.76 -1.59 -7.59
C VAL A 100 -11.45 -2.81 -7.00
N ARG A 101 -11.03 -3.99 -7.39
CA ARG A 101 -11.51 -5.26 -6.84
C ARG A 101 -10.76 -5.54 -5.54
N ALA A 102 -11.35 -5.12 -4.42
CA ALA A 102 -10.73 -5.23 -3.11
C ALA A 102 -11.53 -6.12 -2.17
N ALA A 103 -10.83 -6.92 -1.39
CA ALA A 103 -11.42 -7.71 -0.31
C ALA A 103 -10.60 -7.56 0.98
N MET A 104 -11.20 -7.90 2.13
CA MET A 104 -10.50 -7.91 3.41
C MET A 104 -10.67 -9.24 4.13
N VAL A 105 -9.65 -9.65 4.86
CA VAL A 105 -9.63 -10.84 5.70
C VAL A 105 -9.31 -10.44 7.14
N ASN A 106 -10.27 -10.65 8.03
CA ASN A 106 -10.16 -10.35 9.46
C ASN A 106 -10.98 -11.33 10.30
N SER A 107 -10.99 -11.16 11.63
CA SER A 107 -11.71 -12.06 12.54
C SER A 107 -13.24 -11.94 12.45
N ALA A 108 -13.75 -10.86 11.90
CA ALA A 108 -15.21 -10.63 11.83
C ALA A 108 -15.85 -11.28 10.60
N ASN A 109 -15.07 -11.67 9.56
CA ASN A 109 -15.60 -12.23 8.31
C ASN A 109 -15.04 -13.63 7.98
N VAL A 110 -14.78 -14.45 8.98
CA VAL A 110 -14.19 -15.80 8.80
C VAL A 110 -15.00 -16.68 7.83
N THR A 111 -16.31 -16.52 7.79
CA THR A 111 -17.20 -17.26 6.89
C THR A 111 -17.00 -16.91 5.41
N GLU A 112 -16.42 -15.76 5.10
CA GLU A 112 -16.16 -15.32 3.72
C GLU A 112 -14.78 -15.72 3.20
N TRP A 113 -13.88 -16.20 4.07
CA TRP A 113 -12.49 -16.44 3.72
C TRP A 113 -12.32 -17.44 2.57
N GLY A 114 -13.14 -18.51 2.53
CA GLY A 114 -13.11 -19.48 1.44
C GLY A 114 -13.34 -18.82 0.10
N ARG A 115 -14.41 -18.02 -0.01
CA ARG A 115 -14.76 -17.29 -1.22
C ARG A 115 -13.68 -16.25 -1.61
N ILE A 116 -13.15 -15.50 -0.64
CA ILE A 116 -12.09 -14.52 -0.91
C ILE A 116 -10.83 -15.23 -1.41
N ARG A 117 -10.51 -16.40 -0.85
CA ARG A 117 -9.38 -17.19 -1.31
C ARG A 117 -9.56 -17.64 -2.77
N GLU A 118 -10.72 -18.16 -3.12
CA GLU A 118 -11.06 -18.53 -4.50
C GLU A 118 -10.89 -17.33 -5.46
N GLN A 119 -11.32 -16.14 -5.06
CA GLN A 119 -11.12 -14.92 -5.84
C GLN A 119 -9.64 -14.54 -6.02
N VAL A 120 -8.81 -14.74 -4.99
CA VAL A 120 -7.35 -14.52 -5.11
C VAL A 120 -6.72 -15.58 -6.03
N GLU A 121 -7.12 -16.84 -5.91
CA GLU A 121 -6.64 -17.95 -6.75
C GLU A 121 -7.04 -17.74 -8.23
N ALA A 122 -8.24 -17.24 -8.47
CA ALA A 122 -8.76 -16.90 -9.82
C ALA A 122 -8.21 -15.58 -10.37
N ASP A 123 -7.33 -14.88 -9.65
CA ASP A 123 -6.80 -13.56 -10.00
C ASP A 123 -7.88 -12.46 -10.18
N GLU A 124 -8.97 -12.57 -9.45
CA GLU A 124 -10.12 -11.67 -9.50
C GLU A 124 -9.99 -10.47 -8.55
N LEU A 125 -8.96 -10.43 -7.69
CA LEU A 125 -8.70 -9.32 -6.78
C LEU A 125 -7.48 -8.50 -7.20
N ASP A 126 -7.59 -7.19 -7.04
CA ASP A 126 -6.48 -6.25 -7.20
C ASP A 126 -5.79 -5.97 -5.86
N VAL A 127 -6.56 -6.03 -4.77
CA VAL A 127 -6.09 -5.69 -3.42
C VAL A 127 -6.70 -6.62 -2.38
N LEU A 128 -5.85 -7.19 -1.52
CA LEU A 128 -6.24 -7.92 -0.33
C LEU A 128 -5.80 -7.13 0.91
N LEU A 129 -6.74 -6.75 1.79
CA LEU A 129 -6.46 -6.10 3.06
C LEU A 129 -6.52 -7.14 4.19
N VAL A 130 -5.53 -7.12 5.07
CA VAL A 130 -5.47 -8.00 6.23
C VAL A 130 -5.09 -7.24 7.50
N GLY A 131 -5.63 -7.67 8.63
CA GLY A 131 -5.12 -7.22 9.93
C GLY A 131 -3.76 -7.85 10.24
N PRO A 132 -2.86 -7.17 10.96
CA PRO A 132 -1.54 -7.71 11.31
C PRO A 132 -1.62 -8.99 12.14
N GLU A 133 -2.68 -9.17 12.92
CA GLU A 133 -2.95 -10.40 13.69
C GLU A 133 -3.09 -11.65 12.82
N ARG A 134 -3.43 -11.47 11.52
CA ARG A 134 -3.51 -12.59 10.56
C ARG A 134 -2.14 -13.19 10.29
N LEU A 135 -1.08 -12.40 10.32
CA LEU A 135 0.29 -12.91 10.16
C LEU A 135 0.71 -13.84 11.29
N ASN A 136 0.07 -13.74 12.46
CA ASN A 136 0.27 -14.64 13.59
C ASN A 136 -0.60 -15.90 13.53
N ASN A 137 -1.66 -15.89 12.73
CA ASN A 137 -2.56 -17.03 12.59
C ASN A 137 -1.90 -18.15 11.75
N PRO A 138 -1.73 -19.37 12.31
CA PRO A 138 -1.09 -20.48 11.58
C PRO A 138 -1.83 -20.84 10.28
N ALA A 139 -3.16 -20.90 10.31
CA ALA A 139 -3.96 -21.26 9.13
C ALA A 139 -3.77 -20.22 8.01
N PHE A 140 -3.72 -18.93 8.32
CA PHE A 140 -3.44 -17.91 7.32
C PHE A 140 -2.04 -18.07 6.72
N ARG A 141 -1.02 -18.33 7.54
CA ARG A 141 0.36 -18.51 7.07
C ARG A 141 0.52 -19.75 6.20
N GLU A 142 -0.11 -20.85 6.59
CA GLU A 142 0.04 -22.14 5.90
C GLU A 142 -0.83 -22.25 4.64
N GLN A 143 -2.01 -21.61 4.66
CA GLN A 143 -2.99 -21.76 3.59
C GLN A 143 -3.04 -20.58 2.61
N TRP A 144 -2.58 -19.38 3.01
CA TRP A 144 -2.67 -18.16 2.17
C TRP A 144 -1.33 -17.68 1.67
N LEU A 145 -0.33 -17.53 2.54
CA LEU A 145 0.97 -16.97 2.14
C LEU A 145 1.68 -17.79 1.06
N PRO A 146 1.69 -19.14 1.06
CA PRO A 146 2.41 -19.90 0.04
C PRO A 146 1.94 -19.66 -1.39
N PHE A 147 0.66 -19.38 -1.61
CA PHE A 147 0.16 -19.09 -2.96
C PHE A 147 0.07 -17.59 -3.26
N LEU A 148 -0.09 -16.75 -2.24
CA LEU A 148 -0.15 -15.29 -2.41
C LEU A 148 1.23 -14.68 -2.68
N MET A 149 2.23 -15.07 -1.89
CA MET A 149 3.57 -14.48 -1.94
C MET A 149 4.27 -14.57 -3.30
N PRO A 150 4.24 -15.72 -4.04
CA PRO A 150 4.89 -15.80 -5.35
C PRO A 150 4.27 -14.90 -6.42
N ARG A 151 3.03 -14.46 -6.21
CA ARG A 151 2.27 -13.63 -7.16
C ARG A 151 2.17 -12.18 -6.73
N LEU A 152 2.69 -11.83 -5.55
CA LEU A 152 2.47 -10.52 -4.95
C LEU A 152 3.00 -9.39 -5.84
N GLY A 153 2.12 -8.44 -6.17
CA GLY A 153 2.48 -7.26 -6.96
C GLY A 153 3.02 -6.10 -6.14
N LEU A 154 2.54 -5.97 -4.88
CA LEU A 154 2.92 -4.90 -3.97
C LEU A 154 2.64 -5.34 -2.53
N LEU A 155 3.58 -5.07 -1.61
CA LEU A 155 3.32 -5.14 -0.17
C LEU A 155 3.14 -3.73 0.38
N VAL A 156 2.04 -3.49 1.12
CA VAL A 156 1.79 -2.22 1.82
C VAL A 156 1.68 -2.48 3.31
N ILE A 157 2.36 -1.67 4.09
CA ILE A 157 2.34 -1.68 5.54
C ILE A 157 1.82 -0.32 5.98
N ASP A 158 0.54 -0.28 6.31
CA ASP A 158 -0.09 0.93 6.81
C ASP A 158 0.14 1.06 8.32
N GLU A 159 0.19 2.29 8.82
CA GLU A 159 0.57 2.63 10.18
C GLU A 159 1.91 1.99 10.62
N ALA A 160 2.91 2.09 9.76
CA ALA A 160 4.20 1.43 9.91
C ALA A 160 4.97 1.82 11.19
N HIS A 161 4.57 2.88 11.90
CA HIS A 161 5.13 3.19 13.22
C HIS A 161 4.93 2.05 14.23
N CYS A 162 3.93 1.18 14.00
CA CYS A 162 3.68 -0.01 14.83
C CYS A 162 4.76 -1.10 14.68
N ILE A 163 5.62 -1.06 13.66
CA ILE A 163 6.74 -2.01 13.50
C ILE A 163 7.89 -1.65 14.43
N SER A 164 8.08 -0.36 14.69
CA SER A 164 9.22 0.14 15.44
C SER A 164 9.06 -0.12 16.93
N ASP A 165 10.06 -0.74 17.55
CA ASP A 165 10.13 -0.91 19.01
C ASP A 165 10.18 0.44 19.74
N TRP A 166 10.50 1.52 19.03
CA TRP A 166 10.55 2.91 19.54
C TRP A 166 9.27 3.70 19.23
N GLY A 167 8.31 3.06 18.54
CA GLY A 167 6.99 3.64 18.27
C GLY A 167 6.16 3.68 19.56
N HIS A 168 5.39 4.73 19.75
CA HIS A 168 4.49 4.87 20.90
C HIS A 168 3.30 3.89 20.87
N ASP A 169 3.08 3.19 19.77
CA ASP A 169 2.01 2.21 19.56
C ASP A 169 2.58 0.90 18.98
N PHE A 170 3.70 0.43 19.53
CA PHE A 170 4.29 -0.84 19.15
C PHE A 170 3.30 -1.99 19.33
N ARG A 171 3.10 -2.78 18.27
CA ARG A 171 2.19 -3.93 18.28
C ARG A 171 2.96 -5.22 18.03
N PRO A 172 2.91 -6.19 18.96
CA PRO A 172 3.59 -7.48 18.79
C PRO A 172 3.23 -8.21 17.48
N ASP A 173 2.03 -7.97 16.96
CA ASP A 173 1.55 -8.56 15.71
C ASP A 173 2.38 -8.10 14.48
N TYR A 174 3.01 -6.93 14.56
CA TYR A 174 3.87 -6.43 13.50
C TYR A 174 5.27 -7.06 13.44
N ARG A 175 5.71 -7.78 14.47
CA ARG A 175 7.04 -8.44 14.48
C ARG A 175 7.26 -9.38 13.29
N ARG A 176 6.19 -9.99 12.78
CA ARG A 176 6.28 -10.90 11.64
C ARG A 176 6.42 -10.20 10.29
N ILE A 177 6.20 -8.90 10.24
CA ILE A 177 6.32 -8.12 9.00
C ILE A 177 7.77 -8.15 8.49
N GLY A 178 8.76 -8.05 9.38
CA GLY A 178 10.17 -8.17 9.00
C GLY A 178 10.48 -9.51 8.30
N ALA A 179 9.97 -10.62 8.84
CA ALA A 179 10.11 -11.93 8.21
C ALA A 179 9.37 -12.01 6.86
N LEU A 180 8.19 -11.41 6.77
CA LEU A 180 7.43 -11.33 5.52
C LEU A 180 8.19 -10.53 4.46
N ILE A 181 8.74 -9.36 4.82
CA ILE A 181 9.57 -8.53 3.92
C ILE A 181 10.79 -9.31 3.41
N SER A 182 11.44 -10.07 4.29
CA SER A 182 12.62 -10.87 3.95
C SER A 182 12.29 -12.06 3.02
N SER A 183 11.05 -12.53 3.03
CA SER A 183 10.58 -13.64 2.17
C SER A 183 9.98 -13.20 0.85
N LEU A 184 9.91 -11.88 0.57
CA LEU A 184 9.37 -11.36 -0.67
C LEU A 184 10.21 -11.79 -1.88
N PRO A 185 9.59 -12.16 -3.00
CA PRO A 185 10.30 -12.33 -4.26
C PRO A 185 11.07 -11.05 -4.66
N ALA A 186 12.18 -11.25 -5.36
CA ALA A 186 12.95 -10.11 -5.88
C ALA A 186 12.08 -9.22 -6.79
N GLY A 187 12.22 -7.91 -6.64
CA GLY A 187 11.49 -6.92 -7.46
C GLY A 187 10.05 -6.64 -7.01
N VAL A 188 9.57 -7.24 -5.93
CA VAL A 188 8.29 -6.82 -5.32
C VAL A 188 8.50 -5.52 -4.55
N PRO A 189 7.86 -4.41 -4.95
CA PRO A 189 7.96 -3.15 -4.24
C PRO A 189 7.27 -3.24 -2.87
N VAL A 190 7.75 -2.43 -1.93
CA VAL A 190 7.18 -2.34 -0.59
C VAL A 190 6.88 -0.88 -0.26
N LEU A 191 5.68 -0.60 0.18
CA LEU A 191 5.29 0.70 0.69
C LEU A 191 5.01 0.62 2.19
N ALA A 192 5.71 1.41 2.98
CA ALA A 192 5.36 1.66 4.37
C ALA A 192 4.79 3.08 4.51
N THR A 193 3.65 3.23 5.18
CA THR A 193 3.01 4.54 5.40
C THR A 193 2.77 4.79 6.88
N THR A 194 2.98 6.03 7.32
CA THR A 194 2.64 6.44 8.68
C THR A 194 2.33 7.94 8.75
N ALA A 195 1.52 8.33 9.73
CA ALA A 195 1.26 9.73 10.05
C ALA A 195 2.10 10.23 11.24
N THR A 196 2.71 9.34 12.00
CA THR A 196 3.35 9.63 13.27
C THR A 196 4.70 8.92 13.37
N ALA A 197 5.75 9.55 12.86
CA ALA A 197 7.10 9.03 13.03
C ALA A 197 8.09 10.17 13.23
N ASN A 198 8.80 10.15 14.35
CA ASN A 198 9.98 10.97 14.54
C ASN A 198 11.17 10.37 13.75
N ASP A 199 12.33 11.05 13.77
CA ASP A 199 13.49 10.62 12.99
C ASP A 199 14.05 9.25 13.41
N ARG A 200 13.93 8.90 14.70
CA ARG A 200 14.36 7.61 15.21
C ARG A 200 13.46 6.48 14.70
N VAL A 201 12.15 6.65 14.82
CA VAL A 201 11.15 5.69 14.31
C VAL A 201 11.27 5.54 12.79
N SER A 202 11.46 6.66 12.07
CA SER A 202 11.61 6.61 10.60
C SER A 202 12.87 5.84 10.18
N ARG A 203 13.99 6.00 10.90
CA ARG A 203 15.21 5.23 10.63
C ARG A 203 15.04 3.76 10.92
N ASP A 204 14.43 3.40 12.04
CA ASP A 204 14.17 2.01 12.40
C ASP A 204 13.26 1.33 11.35
N ILE A 205 12.19 1.98 10.91
CA ILE A 205 11.34 1.47 9.84
C ILE A 205 12.15 1.30 8.54
N ALA A 206 12.96 2.28 8.16
CA ALA A 206 13.78 2.20 6.95
C ALA A 206 14.81 1.07 7.03
N GLU A 207 15.43 0.83 8.19
CA GLU A 207 16.33 -0.30 8.42
C GLU A 207 15.61 -1.65 8.25
N GLN A 208 14.41 -1.79 8.82
CA GLN A 208 13.61 -3.00 8.65
C GLN A 208 13.16 -3.21 7.20
N LEU A 209 12.80 -2.13 6.48
CA LEU A 209 12.51 -2.19 5.05
C LEU A 209 13.77 -2.56 4.23
N SER A 210 14.96 -2.22 4.69
CA SER A 210 16.21 -2.54 4.00
C SER A 210 16.59 -4.02 4.10
N ALA A 211 15.97 -4.79 4.99
CA ALA A 211 16.24 -6.22 5.14
C ALA A 211 16.02 -6.94 3.79
N ALA A 212 17.09 -7.57 3.27
CA ALA A 212 17.11 -8.22 1.96
C ALA A 212 16.81 -7.28 0.75
N ALA A 213 16.96 -5.95 0.92
CA ALA A 213 16.86 -5.00 -0.19
C ALA A 213 18.18 -4.92 -0.97
N THR A 214 18.08 -4.77 -2.29
CA THR A 214 19.25 -4.55 -3.17
C THR A 214 19.57 -3.07 -3.40
N ALA A 215 18.66 -2.18 -2.98
CA ALA A 215 18.78 -0.73 -3.13
C ALA A 215 18.34 -0.01 -1.85
N PRO A 216 18.78 1.23 -1.63
CA PRO A 216 18.33 2.05 -0.51
C PRO A 216 16.81 2.25 -0.49
N VAL A 217 16.24 2.41 0.72
CA VAL A 217 14.83 2.75 0.89
C VAL A 217 14.59 4.21 0.50
N HIS A 218 13.59 4.45 -0.34
CA HIS A 218 13.11 5.79 -0.63
C HIS A 218 12.32 6.34 0.56
N VAL A 219 12.74 7.47 1.13
CA VAL A 219 12.04 8.11 2.24
C VAL A 219 11.43 9.43 1.76
N ILE A 220 10.10 9.49 1.73
CA ILE A 220 9.33 10.68 1.39
C ILE A 220 8.69 11.23 2.65
N ARG A 221 9.15 12.39 3.08
CA ARG A 221 8.71 13.01 4.32
C ARG A 221 8.20 14.42 4.07
N GLY A 222 7.00 14.70 4.53
CA GLY A 222 6.41 16.03 4.50
C GLY A 222 6.18 16.60 5.90
N PRO A 223 5.66 17.83 5.97
CA PRO A 223 5.32 18.45 7.24
C PRO A 223 4.18 17.65 7.91
N LEU A 224 4.38 17.27 9.17
CA LEU A 224 3.38 16.56 9.98
C LEU A 224 2.35 17.51 10.59
N SER A 225 2.65 18.83 10.65
CA SER A 225 1.76 19.86 11.16
C SER A 225 0.61 20.16 10.20
N ARG A 226 -0.58 20.38 10.75
CA ARG A 226 -1.73 20.90 10.00
C ARG A 226 -1.74 22.43 10.09
N THR A 227 -1.56 23.11 8.97
CA THR A 227 -1.69 24.58 8.89
C THR A 227 -3.12 25.08 9.11
N SER A 228 -4.12 24.19 9.04
CA SER A 228 -5.55 24.52 9.18
C SER A 228 -6.09 24.39 10.62
N LEU A 229 -5.34 23.85 11.57
CA LEU A 229 -5.75 23.81 12.98
C LEU A 229 -5.37 25.13 13.65
N ARG A 230 -6.34 26.05 13.74
CA ARG A 230 -6.28 27.21 14.64
C ARG A 230 -6.85 26.79 15.99
N LEU A 231 -6.05 26.68 17.01
CA LEU A 231 -6.51 26.62 18.40
C LEU A 231 -7.09 27.99 18.71
N GLY A 232 -8.42 28.10 18.82
CA GLY A 232 -9.07 29.23 19.45
C GLY A 232 -8.84 29.14 20.95
N VAL A 233 -8.25 30.15 21.55
CA VAL A 233 -8.18 30.40 23.01
C VAL A 233 -9.43 31.15 23.40
#